data_7f37e2e4ebbc0aa322c422c1feb68873
#
_entry.id   7f37e2e4ebbc0aa322c422c1feb68873
#
_cell.length_a   1.000
_cell.length_b   1.000
_cell.length_c   1.000
_cell.angle_alpha   90.00
_cell.angle_beta   90.00
_cell.angle_gamma   90.00
#
_symmetry.space_group_name_H-M   'P 1'
#
loop_
_entity.id
_entity.type
_entity.pdbx_description
1 polymer ?
#
loop_
_entity_poly.entity_id
_entity_poly.type
_entity_poly.pdbx_seq_one_letter_code
_entity_poly.pdbx_strand_id
1 'polypeptide(L)'
;MRNIWTVFKTDIRTLSKCFFACVVVVAIALLPSLYAWLNIYSNWDPYGNTGNISIAVASLDKGWTEEDGAQVNKGREVVEDLRTSTSINWVAVDTKEEAEHGVYAGDYYAAVVIDENFSYNMYHMLTEWTDKPTITYYENYKKNAVATKITDTAVSSLKTTISTTKTYEPGTSVSYGRLFTTQRRTRMGVVPY
;
A
#
# COMPACT_ATOMS: atom_id res chain seq x y z
N MET A 1 0.38 -18.59 -54.16
CA MET A 1 -0.25 -17.53 -53.33
C MET A 1 -1.56 -16.98 -53.94
N ARG A 2 -1.72 -16.97 -55.24
CA ARG A 2 -2.93 -16.45 -55.92
C ARG A 2 -4.22 -17.22 -55.59
N ASN A 3 -4.13 -18.51 -55.32
CA ASN A 3 -5.30 -19.34 -54.98
C ASN A 3 -5.83 -19.10 -53.56
N ILE A 4 -4.97 -18.81 -52.58
CA ILE A 4 -5.36 -18.54 -51.18
C ILE A 4 -6.17 -17.24 -51.12
N TRP A 5 -5.74 -16.21 -51.84
CA TRP A 5 -6.45 -14.93 -51.88
C TRP A 5 -7.83 -15.03 -52.56
N THR A 6 -7.93 -15.88 -53.58
CA THR A 6 -9.19 -16.13 -54.28
C THR A 6 -10.18 -16.88 -53.39
N VAL A 7 -9.72 -17.90 -52.67
CA VAL A 7 -10.57 -18.65 -51.70
C VAL A 7 -11.06 -17.72 -50.57
N PHE A 8 -10.14 -16.99 -49.99
CA PHE A 8 -10.48 -16.01 -48.92
C PHE A 8 -11.54 -14.98 -49.36
N LYS A 9 -11.40 -14.43 -50.57
CA LYS A 9 -12.35 -13.47 -51.15
C LYS A 9 -13.72 -14.10 -51.43
N THR A 10 -13.74 -15.35 -51.86
CA THR A 10 -14.96 -16.08 -52.09
C THR A 10 -15.67 -16.41 -50.81
N ASP A 11 -14.96 -16.84 -49.76
CA ASP A 11 -15.50 -17.18 -48.47
C ASP A 11 -16.11 -15.95 -47.78
N ILE A 12 -15.41 -14.80 -47.78
CA ILE A 12 -15.98 -13.56 -47.28
C ILE A 12 -17.26 -13.15 -48.03
N ARG A 13 -17.23 -13.27 -49.34
CA ARG A 13 -18.39 -12.91 -50.15
C ARG A 13 -19.59 -13.84 -49.92
N THR A 14 -19.34 -15.13 -49.63
CA THR A 14 -20.36 -16.10 -49.29
C THR A 14 -20.92 -15.87 -47.89
N LEU A 15 -20.02 -15.57 -46.92
CA LEU A 15 -20.38 -15.25 -45.55
C LEU A 15 -21.26 -13.98 -45.48
N SER A 16 -20.93 -12.94 -46.24
CA SER A 16 -21.66 -11.67 -46.25
C SER A 16 -23.10 -11.79 -46.84
N LYS A 17 -23.41 -12.89 -47.54
CA LYS A 17 -24.77 -13.17 -48.05
C LYS A 17 -25.67 -13.77 -46.99
N CYS A 18 -25.12 -14.32 -45.90
CA CYS A 18 -25.89 -14.93 -44.82
C CYS A 18 -25.90 -14.01 -43.63
N PHE A 19 -27.03 -13.38 -43.31
CA PHE A 19 -27.20 -12.45 -42.19
C PHE A 19 -26.76 -13.06 -40.86
N PHE A 20 -27.19 -14.31 -40.55
CA PHE A 20 -26.82 -14.97 -39.31
C PHE A 20 -25.31 -15.24 -39.21
N ALA A 21 -24.65 -15.59 -40.31
CA ALA A 21 -23.21 -15.78 -40.32
C ALA A 21 -22.44 -14.47 -40.04
N CYS A 22 -22.91 -13.36 -40.60
CA CYS A 22 -22.35 -12.02 -40.28
C CYS A 22 -22.50 -11.68 -38.80
N VAL A 23 -23.68 -11.92 -38.21
CA VAL A 23 -23.91 -11.67 -36.78
C VAL A 23 -22.97 -12.51 -35.91
N VAL A 24 -22.77 -13.77 -36.22
CA VAL A 24 -21.87 -14.65 -35.47
C VAL A 24 -20.41 -14.17 -35.58
N VAL A 25 -19.95 -13.81 -36.77
CA VAL A 25 -18.58 -13.28 -36.98
C VAL A 25 -18.34 -11.99 -36.19
N VAL A 26 -19.32 -11.07 -36.24
CA VAL A 26 -19.25 -9.82 -35.49
C VAL A 26 -19.25 -10.11 -33.97
N ALA A 27 -20.10 -11.03 -33.51
CA ALA A 27 -20.13 -11.40 -32.08
C ALA A 27 -18.80 -12.00 -31.62
N ILE A 28 -18.22 -12.94 -32.41
CA ILE A 28 -16.92 -13.55 -32.09
C ILE A 28 -15.79 -12.50 -32.07
N ALA A 29 -15.86 -11.49 -32.92
CA ALA A 29 -14.86 -10.42 -32.95
C ALA A 29 -15.03 -9.42 -31.80
N LEU A 30 -16.27 -9.07 -31.44
CA LEU A 30 -16.58 -8.08 -30.42
C LEU A 30 -16.41 -8.61 -29.01
N LEU A 31 -16.79 -9.85 -28.71
CA LEU A 31 -16.73 -10.41 -27.36
C LEU A 31 -15.33 -10.39 -26.76
N PRO A 32 -14.28 -10.88 -27.45
CA PRO A 32 -12.91 -10.79 -26.93
C PRO A 32 -12.43 -9.34 -26.78
N SER A 33 -12.84 -8.46 -27.70
CA SER A 33 -12.46 -7.03 -27.64
C SER A 33 -13.11 -6.34 -26.46
N LEU A 34 -14.39 -6.58 -26.18
CA LEU A 34 -15.09 -6.06 -25.02
C LEU A 34 -14.49 -6.60 -23.71
N TYR A 35 -14.20 -7.91 -23.69
CA TYR A 35 -13.56 -8.50 -22.52
C TYR A 35 -12.18 -7.89 -22.25
N ALA A 36 -11.34 -7.74 -23.28
CA ALA A 36 -10.05 -7.09 -23.17
C ALA A 36 -10.18 -5.63 -22.72
N TRP A 37 -11.12 -4.90 -23.33
CA TRP A 37 -11.40 -3.50 -22.96
C TRP A 37 -11.81 -3.36 -21.50
N LEU A 38 -12.77 -4.18 -21.03
CA LEU A 38 -13.23 -4.15 -19.64
C LEU A 38 -12.10 -4.49 -18.65
N ASN A 39 -11.27 -5.48 -18.98
CA ASN A 39 -10.12 -5.83 -18.15
C ASN A 39 -9.08 -4.69 -18.10
N ILE A 40 -8.75 -4.11 -19.25
CA ILE A 40 -7.82 -2.98 -19.31
C ILE A 40 -8.39 -1.79 -18.55
N TYR A 41 -9.66 -1.44 -18.77
CA TYR A 41 -10.32 -0.32 -18.11
C TYR A 41 -10.39 -0.51 -16.59
N SER A 42 -10.73 -1.71 -16.13
CA SER A 42 -10.80 -2.04 -14.70
C SER A 42 -9.42 -1.97 -14.00
N ASN A 43 -8.35 -2.24 -14.73
CA ASN A 43 -6.98 -2.23 -14.20
C ASN A 43 -6.15 -1.04 -14.71
N TRP A 44 -6.78 -0.05 -15.35
CA TRP A 44 -6.08 1.08 -15.96
C TRP A 44 -5.31 1.92 -14.97
N ASP A 45 -5.90 2.13 -13.79
CA ASP A 45 -5.26 2.85 -12.70
C ASP A 45 -5.51 2.16 -11.35
N PRO A 46 -4.76 1.11 -11.05
CA PRO A 46 -4.87 0.42 -9.76
C PRO A 46 -4.41 1.31 -8.59
N TYR A 47 -3.66 2.38 -8.88
CA TYR A 47 -3.15 3.31 -7.88
C TYR A 47 -4.06 4.53 -7.68
N GLY A 48 -4.88 4.91 -8.64
CA GLY A 48 -5.82 6.02 -8.52
C GLY A 48 -6.96 5.77 -7.52
N ASN A 49 -7.24 4.50 -7.22
CA ASN A 49 -8.26 4.08 -6.25
C ASN A 49 -7.69 3.67 -4.88
N THR A 50 -6.42 3.97 -4.62
CA THR A 50 -5.76 3.61 -3.35
C THR A 50 -6.31 4.37 -2.15
N GLY A 51 -7.00 5.50 -2.36
CA GLY A 51 -7.73 6.23 -1.32
C GLY A 51 -8.84 5.43 -0.62
N ASN A 52 -9.28 4.32 -1.22
CA ASN A 52 -10.22 3.37 -0.61
C ASN A 52 -9.52 2.29 0.22
N ILE A 53 -8.18 2.25 0.23
CA ILE A 53 -7.42 1.31 1.04
C ILE A 53 -7.17 1.94 2.39
N SER A 54 -7.92 1.49 3.39
CA SER A 54 -7.76 1.94 4.77
C SER A 54 -6.61 1.23 5.45
N ILE A 55 -5.67 2.00 5.99
CA ILE A 55 -4.56 1.51 6.81
C ILE A 55 -4.65 2.19 8.17
N ALA A 56 -4.73 1.40 9.23
CA ALA A 56 -4.72 1.94 10.59
C ALA A 56 -3.31 2.41 10.97
N VAL A 57 -3.22 3.50 11.71
CA VAL A 57 -1.96 3.96 12.31
C VAL A 57 -2.19 4.28 13.78
N ALA A 58 -1.40 3.64 14.65
CA ALA A 58 -1.38 3.90 16.09
C ALA A 58 -0.01 4.42 16.50
N SER A 59 0.03 5.50 17.28
CA SER A 59 1.25 5.97 17.90
C SER A 59 1.18 5.75 19.40
N LEU A 60 2.02 4.87 19.91
CA LEU A 60 2.21 4.66 21.34
C LEU A 60 3.35 5.53 21.90
N ASP A 61 3.99 6.33 21.03
CA ASP A 61 5.16 7.13 21.37
C ASP A 61 4.86 8.13 22.48
N LYS A 62 5.62 8.02 23.57
CA LYS A 62 5.50 8.90 24.75
C LYS A 62 6.19 10.25 24.52
N GLY A 63 6.93 10.38 23.42
CA GLY A 63 7.73 11.57 23.15
C GLY A 63 9.03 11.59 23.97
N TRP A 64 9.71 12.69 23.83
CA TRP A 64 10.98 12.99 24.51
C TRP A 64 10.99 14.46 24.93
N THR A 65 11.59 14.75 26.08
CA THR A 65 11.82 16.12 26.52
C THR A 65 13.29 16.47 26.36
N GLU A 66 13.58 17.45 25.54
CA GLU A 66 14.95 17.93 25.32
C GLU A 66 15.50 18.63 26.56
N GLU A 67 16.82 18.84 26.62
CA GLU A 67 17.50 19.50 27.76
C GLU A 67 17.00 20.93 27.99
N ASP A 68 16.54 21.62 26.96
CA ASP A 68 15.92 22.93 27.01
C ASP A 68 14.46 22.96 27.50
N GLY A 69 13.90 21.78 27.77
CA GLY A 69 12.52 21.58 28.22
C GLY A 69 11.48 21.46 27.09
N ALA A 70 11.91 21.50 25.82
CA ALA A 70 11.00 21.30 24.69
C ALA A 70 10.52 19.84 24.62
N GLN A 71 9.21 19.66 24.46
CA GLN A 71 8.63 18.34 24.27
C GLN A 71 8.55 17.99 22.76
N VAL A 72 9.17 16.91 22.39
CA VAL A 72 9.16 16.39 21.03
C VAL A 72 8.47 15.04 20.97
N ASN A 73 7.55 14.87 20.04
CA ASN A 73 6.88 13.60 19.80
C ASN A 73 6.83 13.32 18.29
N LYS A 74 7.84 12.63 17.81
CA LYS A 74 7.99 12.30 16.40
C LYS A 74 6.96 11.27 15.91
N GLY A 75 6.50 10.40 16.79
CA GLY A 75 5.44 9.47 16.47
C GLY A 75 4.13 10.18 16.13
N ARG A 76 3.79 11.24 16.86
CA ARG A 76 2.60 12.06 16.58
C ARG A 76 2.75 12.88 15.30
N GLU A 77 3.92 13.46 15.06
CA GLU A 77 4.21 14.17 13.82
C GLU A 77 4.02 13.26 12.60
N VAL A 78 4.54 12.03 12.67
CA VAL A 78 4.38 11.04 11.60
C VAL A 78 2.91 10.71 11.36
N VAL A 79 2.11 10.53 12.40
CA VAL A 79 0.66 10.25 12.27
C VAL A 79 -0.04 11.43 11.60
N GLU A 80 0.29 12.65 11.96
CA GLU A 80 -0.32 13.86 11.39
C GLU A 80 0.05 14.02 9.91
N ASP A 81 1.33 13.81 9.56
CA ASP A 81 1.78 13.82 8.16
C ASP A 81 1.08 12.76 7.32
N LEU A 82 0.88 11.57 7.86
CA LEU A 82 0.16 10.49 7.18
C LEU A 82 -1.31 10.84 6.94
N ARG A 83 -1.97 11.48 7.89
CA ARG A 83 -3.37 11.91 7.76
C ARG A 83 -3.57 12.95 6.67
N THR A 84 -2.57 13.76 6.39
CA THR A 84 -2.62 14.75 5.29
C THR A 84 -2.35 14.13 3.92
N SER A 85 -1.87 12.89 3.88
CA SER A 85 -1.60 12.17 2.63
C SER A 85 -2.90 11.77 1.94
N THR A 86 -3.03 12.14 0.67
CA THR A 86 -4.22 11.82 -0.15
C THR A 86 -4.11 10.47 -0.89
N SER A 87 -2.94 9.85 -0.85
CA SER A 87 -2.67 8.63 -1.62
C SER A 87 -3.28 7.37 -0.99
N ILE A 88 -3.46 7.36 0.33
CA ILE A 88 -3.96 6.22 1.10
C ILE A 88 -4.86 6.77 2.20
N ASN A 89 -5.92 6.06 2.52
CA ASN A 89 -6.80 6.41 3.64
C ASN A 89 -6.17 5.96 4.97
N TRP A 90 -5.39 6.84 5.58
CA TRP A 90 -4.82 6.59 6.91
C TRP A 90 -5.84 6.86 8.00
N VAL A 91 -6.12 5.86 8.82
CA VAL A 91 -7.06 5.94 9.94
C VAL A 91 -6.26 5.89 11.23
N ALA A 92 -6.24 7.02 11.96
CA ALA A 92 -5.61 7.06 13.28
C ALA A 92 -6.46 6.29 14.27
N VAL A 93 -5.85 5.39 15.04
CA VAL A 93 -6.45 4.62 16.13
C VAL A 93 -5.62 4.80 17.38
N ASP A 94 -6.26 4.69 18.55
CA ASP A 94 -5.63 5.07 19.81
C ASP A 94 -4.77 3.93 20.40
N THR A 95 -5.11 2.69 20.08
CA THR A 95 -4.45 1.53 20.68
C THR A 95 -3.94 0.54 19.65
N LYS A 96 -2.93 -0.20 20.07
CA LYS A 96 -2.40 -1.31 19.27
C LYS A 96 -3.43 -2.41 19.08
N GLU A 97 -4.18 -2.71 20.13
CA GLU A 97 -5.21 -3.75 20.14
C GLU A 97 -6.32 -3.43 19.13
N GLU A 98 -6.73 -2.18 19.04
CA GLU A 98 -7.69 -1.71 18.05
C GLU A 98 -7.15 -1.85 16.63
N ALA A 99 -5.91 -1.44 16.40
CA ALA A 99 -5.23 -1.58 15.12
C ALA A 99 -5.14 -3.05 14.68
N GLU A 100 -4.71 -3.95 15.59
CA GLU A 100 -4.62 -5.39 15.33
C GLU A 100 -5.99 -6.01 15.08
N HIS A 101 -6.98 -5.66 15.90
CA HIS A 101 -8.34 -6.18 15.76
C HIS A 101 -8.97 -5.76 14.44
N GLY A 102 -8.83 -4.49 14.04
CA GLY A 102 -9.36 -4.00 12.78
C GLY A 102 -8.74 -4.67 11.55
N VAL A 103 -7.43 -5.00 11.59
CA VAL A 103 -6.81 -5.81 10.54
C VAL A 103 -7.34 -7.24 10.54
N TYR A 104 -7.57 -7.82 11.73
CA TYR A 104 -8.12 -9.17 11.84
C TYR A 104 -9.59 -9.23 11.37
N ALA A 105 -10.43 -8.29 11.79
CA ALA A 105 -11.82 -8.16 11.36
C ALA A 105 -11.94 -7.85 9.86
N GLY A 106 -10.88 -7.23 9.31
CA GLY A 106 -10.82 -6.86 7.91
C GLY A 106 -11.35 -5.46 7.64
N ASP A 107 -11.46 -4.63 8.64
CA ASP A 107 -11.81 -3.20 8.51
C ASP A 107 -10.66 -2.44 7.88
N TYR A 108 -9.43 -2.84 8.22
CA TYR A 108 -8.20 -2.30 7.65
C TYR A 108 -7.46 -3.36 6.85
N TYR A 109 -6.77 -2.94 5.80
CA TYR A 109 -5.90 -3.81 5.01
C TYR A 109 -4.59 -4.12 5.73
N ALA A 110 -4.13 -3.14 6.49
CA ALA A 110 -2.92 -3.23 7.31
C ALA A 110 -3.01 -2.26 8.47
N ALA A 111 -2.10 -2.40 9.43
CA ALA A 111 -1.91 -1.45 10.49
C ALA A 111 -0.42 -1.19 10.75
N VAL A 112 -0.12 0.04 11.11
CA VAL A 112 1.21 0.51 11.50
C VAL A 112 1.13 0.93 12.96
N VAL A 113 2.00 0.39 13.80
CA VAL A 113 2.09 0.74 15.22
C VAL A 113 3.49 1.28 15.49
N ILE A 114 3.55 2.52 15.94
CA ILE A 114 4.77 3.21 16.35
C ILE A 114 5.02 2.89 17.82
N ASP A 115 6.24 2.46 18.15
CA ASP A 115 6.60 2.01 19.49
C ASP A 115 6.64 3.15 20.52
N GLU A 116 6.51 2.80 21.81
CA GLU A 116 6.44 3.76 22.93
C GLU A 116 7.67 4.63 23.07
N ASN A 117 8.85 4.10 22.76
CA ASN A 117 10.13 4.80 22.88
C ASN A 117 10.64 5.30 21.52
N PHE A 118 9.76 5.48 20.54
CA PHE A 118 10.17 5.84 19.18
C PHE A 118 10.94 7.16 19.15
N SER A 119 10.43 8.23 19.75
CA SER A 119 11.12 9.53 19.82
C SER A 119 12.44 9.43 20.57
N TYR A 120 12.44 8.83 21.75
CA TYR A 120 13.64 8.66 22.56
C TYR A 120 14.74 7.92 21.79
N ASN A 121 14.43 6.76 21.25
CA ASN A 121 15.37 5.96 20.49
C ASN A 121 15.87 6.68 19.23
N MET A 122 15.01 7.48 18.58
CA MET A 122 15.36 8.23 17.39
C MET A 122 16.44 9.30 17.68
N TYR A 123 16.42 9.91 18.85
CA TYR A 123 17.39 10.92 19.25
C TYR A 123 18.68 10.33 19.84
N HIS A 124 18.59 9.22 20.57
CA HIS A 124 19.69 8.68 21.39
C HIS A 124 20.43 7.50 20.76
N MET A 125 19.91 6.89 19.69
CA MET A 125 20.53 5.70 19.11
C MET A 125 21.97 5.89 18.61
N LEU A 126 22.38 7.11 18.33
CA LEU A 126 23.73 7.42 17.86
C LEU A 126 24.68 7.77 19.01
N THR A 127 24.15 8.22 20.15
CA THR A 127 24.93 8.70 21.28
C THR A 127 25.01 7.70 22.42
N GLU A 128 23.93 6.98 22.68
CA GLU A 128 23.80 6.14 23.89
C GLU A 128 23.67 4.64 23.60
N TRP A 129 23.81 4.22 22.34
CA TRP A 129 23.63 2.81 21.93
C TRP A 129 22.28 2.24 22.37
N THR A 130 21.24 3.06 22.34
CA THR A 130 19.86 2.63 22.63
C THR A 130 19.32 1.73 21.54
N ASP A 131 18.17 1.11 21.80
CA ASP A 131 17.47 0.30 20.81
C ASP A 131 17.08 1.17 19.61
N LYS A 132 16.99 0.54 18.45
CA LYS A 132 16.56 1.24 17.23
C LYS A 132 15.08 1.62 17.33
N PRO A 133 14.70 2.82 16.86
CA PRO A 133 13.30 3.19 16.75
C PRO A 133 12.56 2.14 15.93
N THR A 134 11.49 1.59 16.50
CA THR A 134 10.78 0.44 15.94
C THR A 134 9.38 0.83 15.49
N ILE A 135 9.02 0.36 14.31
CA ILE A 135 7.67 0.43 13.77
C ILE A 135 7.22 -0.99 13.48
N THR A 136 6.12 -1.40 14.09
CA THR A 136 5.53 -2.71 13.86
C THR A 136 4.43 -2.60 12.82
N TYR A 137 4.48 -3.49 11.84
CA TYR A 137 3.55 -3.55 10.74
C TYR A 137 2.74 -4.85 10.79
N TYR A 138 1.42 -4.74 10.76
CA TYR A 138 0.47 -5.84 10.75
C TYR A 138 -0.25 -5.88 9.42
N GLU A 139 -0.37 -7.07 8.82
CA GLU A 139 -1.09 -7.24 7.56
C GLU A 139 -1.88 -8.55 7.52
N ASN A 140 -2.94 -8.56 6.72
CA ASN A 140 -3.77 -9.73 6.49
C ASN A 140 -3.65 -10.21 5.04
N TYR A 141 -2.81 -11.23 4.81
CA TYR A 141 -2.57 -11.81 3.48
C TYR A 141 -3.79 -12.47 2.83
N LYS A 142 -4.79 -12.82 3.63
CA LYS A 142 -5.97 -13.55 3.11
C LYS A 142 -6.91 -12.67 2.31
N LYS A 143 -6.87 -11.35 2.51
CA LYS A 143 -7.87 -10.45 1.97
C LYS A 143 -7.62 -10.04 0.52
N ASN A 144 -6.39 -9.72 0.14
CA ASN A 144 -6.05 -9.38 -1.25
C ASN A 144 -4.52 -9.29 -1.46
N ALA A 145 -4.00 -10.06 -2.43
CA ALA A 145 -2.57 -10.03 -2.77
C ALA A 145 -2.11 -8.68 -3.39
N VAL A 146 -3.03 -7.93 -4.01
CA VAL A 146 -2.72 -6.59 -4.57
C VAL A 146 -2.61 -5.55 -3.45
N ALA A 147 -3.47 -5.65 -2.44
CA ALA A 147 -3.42 -4.76 -1.28
C ALA A 147 -2.07 -4.87 -0.54
N THR A 148 -1.51 -6.07 -0.44
CA THR A 148 -0.18 -6.30 0.17
C THR A 148 0.92 -5.49 -0.53
N LYS A 149 0.91 -5.43 -1.86
CA LYS A 149 1.88 -4.63 -2.61
C LYS A 149 1.72 -3.13 -2.37
N ILE A 150 0.48 -2.67 -2.27
CA ILE A 150 0.18 -1.26 -2.02
C ILE A 150 0.60 -0.88 -0.60
N THR A 151 0.31 -1.74 0.37
CA THR A 151 0.72 -1.52 1.76
C THR A 151 2.25 -1.57 1.92
N ASP A 152 2.96 -2.45 1.20
CA ASP A 152 4.42 -2.45 1.16
C ASP A 152 4.98 -1.13 0.61
N THR A 153 4.34 -0.57 -0.41
CA THR A 153 4.72 0.74 -0.96
C THR A 153 4.44 1.86 0.05
N ALA A 154 3.32 1.81 0.75
CA ALA A 154 2.97 2.76 1.80
C ALA A 154 3.97 2.75 2.95
N VAL A 155 4.35 1.57 3.43
CA VAL A 155 5.37 1.43 4.49
C VAL A 155 6.74 1.90 4.01
N SER A 156 7.07 1.68 2.73
CA SER A 156 8.30 2.21 2.14
C SER A 156 8.30 3.74 2.06
N SER A 157 7.17 4.33 1.69
CA SER A 157 6.98 5.79 1.69
C SER A 157 7.07 6.37 3.11
N LEU A 158 6.45 5.71 4.09
CA LEU A 158 6.56 6.06 5.50
C LEU A 158 8.02 6.06 5.98
N LYS A 159 8.79 5.02 5.65
CA LYS A 159 10.24 4.97 5.95
C LYS A 159 10.99 6.15 5.34
N THR A 160 10.67 6.50 4.11
CA THR A 160 11.30 7.62 3.40
C THR A 160 10.94 8.94 4.07
N THR A 161 9.67 9.15 4.42
CA THR A 161 9.20 10.37 5.11
C THR A 161 9.90 10.54 6.45
N ILE A 162 9.96 9.50 7.27
CA ILE A 162 10.65 9.52 8.56
C ILE A 162 12.15 9.80 8.37
N SER A 163 12.78 9.24 7.33
CA SER A 163 14.19 9.48 7.02
C SER A 163 14.46 10.90 6.56
N THR A 164 13.56 11.55 5.86
CA THR A 164 13.74 12.91 5.34
C THR A 164 13.41 13.98 6.37
N THR A 165 12.49 13.73 7.29
CA THR A 165 12.12 14.69 8.35
C THR A 165 13.31 15.05 9.27
N LYS A 166 14.31 14.19 9.37
CA LYS A 166 15.53 14.44 10.17
C LYS A 166 16.70 15.08 9.42
N THR A 167 16.58 15.35 8.14
CA THR A 167 17.70 15.92 7.34
C THR A 167 17.96 17.43 7.64
N TYR A 168 17.22 18.05 8.56
CA TYR A 168 17.34 19.49 8.82
C TYR A 168 18.15 19.85 10.10
N GLU A 169 19.12 19.04 10.48
CA GLU A 169 20.20 19.50 11.37
C GLU A 169 21.42 19.83 10.50
N PRO A 170 21.87 21.08 10.43
CA PRO A 170 23.00 21.44 9.61
C PRO A 170 24.29 20.88 10.21
N GLY A 171 24.77 19.76 9.67
CA GLY A 171 26.05 19.20 10.00
C GLY A 171 26.21 17.69 9.96
N THR A 172 25.16 16.91 9.94
CA THR A 172 25.30 15.44 10.00
C THR A 172 24.46 14.76 8.93
N SER A 173 25.05 14.51 7.77
CA SER A 173 24.45 13.69 6.73
C SER A 173 24.55 12.19 7.10
N VAL A 174 23.68 11.72 7.98
CA VAL A 174 23.55 10.29 8.26
C VAL A 174 22.37 9.73 7.48
N SER A 175 22.64 8.77 6.61
CA SER A 175 21.61 8.07 5.84
C SER A 175 20.81 7.15 6.78
N TYR A 176 19.66 7.62 7.24
CA TYR A 176 18.80 6.91 8.21
C TYR A 176 18.11 5.68 7.65
N GLY A 177 18.20 5.38 6.36
CA GLY A 177 17.55 4.23 5.72
C GLY A 177 17.93 2.85 6.30
N ARG A 178 18.98 2.73 7.10
CA ARG A 178 19.38 1.50 7.81
C ARG A 178 19.10 1.52 9.31
N LEU A 179 18.57 2.60 9.83
CA LEU A 179 18.50 2.84 11.28
C LEU A 179 17.16 2.41 11.89
N PHE A 180 16.13 2.22 11.07
CA PHE A 180 14.82 1.77 11.54
C PHE A 180 14.67 0.26 11.45
N THR A 181 14.14 -0.34 12.50
CA THR A 181 13.70 -1.73 12.48
C THR A 181 12.21 -1.76 12.18
N THR A 182 11.83 -2.41 11.07
CA THR A 182 10.44 -2.72 10.78
C THR A 182 10.21 -4.19 11.10
N GLN A 183 9.38 -4.46 12.08
CA GLN A 183 8.94 -5.82 12.37
C GLN A 183 7.67 -6.10 11.59
N ARG A 184 7.73 -7.08 10.70
CA ARG A 184 6.54 -7.60 10.02
C ARG A 184 5.96 -8.73 10.87
N ARG A 185 4.75 -8.57 11.36
CA ARG A 185 4.00 -9.63 12.02
C ARG A 185 2.86 -10.08 11.13
N THR A 186 3.00 -11.27 10.59
CA THR A 186 1.93 -11.95 9.86
C THR A 186 1.16 -12.79 10.85
N ARG A 187 -0.08 -12.45 11.12
CA ARG A 187 -0.97 -13.33 11.91
C ARG A 187 -1.76 -14.20 10.94
N MET A 188 -1.38 -15.49 10.83
CA MET A 188 -2.28 -16.51 10.32
C MET A 188 -3.35 -16.76 11.40
N GLY A 189 -4.54 -16.19 11.20
CA GLY A 189 -5.65 -16.49 12.09
C GLY A 189 -6.10 -17.93 11.91
N VAL A 190 -5.80 -18.77 12.87
CA VAL A 190 -6.58 -19.96 13.16
C VAL A 190 -7.76 -19.42 13.98
N VAL A 191 -8.96 -19.47 13.41
CA VAL A 191 -10.20 -19.27 14.16
C VAL A 191 -10.40 -20.49 15.03
N PRO A 192 -10.41 -20.43 16.36
CA PRO A 192 -11.01 -21.49 17.15
C PRO A 192 -12.53 -21.38 16.95
N TYR A 193 -13.14 -22.49 16.56
CA TYR A 193 -14.58 -22.69 16.56
C TYR A 193 -15.12 -22.65 18.00
#